data_e4ad1ce68fdd2a7b2bd288fa682eda7d
#
_entry.id   e4ad1ce68fdd2a7b2bd288fa682eda7d
#
_cell.length_a   1.000
_cell.length_b   1.000
_cell.length_c   1.000
_cell.angle_alpha   90.00
_cell.angle_beta   90.00
_cell.angle_gamma   90.00
#
_symmetry.space_group_name_H-M   'P 1'
#
loop_
_entity.id
_entity.type
_entity.pdbx_description
1 polymer ?
#
loop_
_entity_poly.entity_id
_entity_poly.type
_entity_poly.pdbx_seq_one_letter_code
_entity_poly.pdbx_strand_id
1 'polypeptide(L)'
;IFTFIFGLVLYGTIGFDSIDEICACILLILFIFATFKTPDWAINKSFLAVSSVFIFYTIYSFYIHSNSAKGIISDMIIQFKPYLAFFAVYYLCPVFSSKQKDLIKKIILIISFFMFLIGCASLVYPLAFRVTVGHVAYFAAIITASSLLYYYCSEGAKIDKMIFILILAIGLFSARSKFYGFFIISLVTVIFFGNISRLKLNFKTIAIAVLSLAAMVLASWKKMVMYFGVGKSLDSVPEEFMARAMLYVTSFEIFKDFFPFGSGFASFASHSSGVYYSPLYAKYGIENVKGISKNNYSYIADTV
;
A
#
# COMPACT_ATOMS: atom_id res chain seq x y z
N ILE A 1 2.75 -14.36 -8.39
CA ILE A 1 1.72 -13.75 -9.25
C ILE A 1 0.42 -14.56 -9.12
N PHE A 2 0.46 -15.86 -9.40
CA PHE A 2 -0.71 -16.72 -9.34
C PHE A 2 -1.39 -16.63 -7.96
N THR A 3 -0.62 -16.79 -6.89
CA THR A 3 -1.10 -16.66 -5.51
C THR A 3 -1.68 -15.28 -5.21
N PHE A 4 -1.05 -14.22 -5.73
CA PHE A 4 -1.52 -12.85 -5.53
C PHE A 4 -2.85 -12.60 -6.25
N ILE A 5 -2.97 -13.01 -7.52
CA ILE A 5 -4.20 -12.81 -8.30
C ILE A 5 -5.32 -13.71 -7.79
N PHE A 6 -5.03 -15.00 -7.57
CA PHE A 6 -6.00 -15.93 -6.98
C PHE A 6 -6.38 -15.53 -5.56
N GLY A 7 -5.43 -15.04 -4.76
CA GLY A 7 -5.71 -14.54 -3.42
C GLY A 7 -6.72 -13.41 -3.42
N LEU A 8 -6.55 -12.43 -4.31
CA LEU A 8 -7.48 -11.31 -4.42
C LEU A 8 -8.86 -11.74 -4.95
N VAL A 9 -8.91 -12.68 -5.91
CA VAL A 9 -10.17 -13.23 -6.40
C VAL A 9 -10.86 -14.07 -5.33
N LEU A 10 -10.13 -14.92 -4.60
CA LEU A 10 -10.67 -15.75 -3.51
C LEU A 10 -11.17 -14.88 -2.34
N TYR A 11 -10.46 -13.80 -2.00
CA TYR A 11 -10.94 -12.83 -1.02
C TYR A 11 -12.26 -12.21 -1.43
N GLY A 12 -12.35 -11.76 -2.69
CA GLY A 12 -13.56 -11.12 -3.23
C GLY A 12 -14.76 -12.06 -3.41
N THR A 13 -14.52 -13.36 -3.64
CA THR A 13 -15.59 -14.33 -3.95
C THR A 13 -15.99 -15.23 -2.79
N ILE A 14 -15.03 -15.67 -1.99
CA ILE A 14 -15.24 -16.68 -0.93
C ILE A 14 -15.03 -16.07 0.47
N GLY A 15 -14.49 -14.85 0.56
CA GLY A 15 -14.15 -14.19 1.84
C GLY A 15 -12.95 -14.85 2.54
N PHE A 16 -12.08 -15.54 1.79
CA PHE A 16 -10.87 -16.14 2.34
C PHE A 16 -9.76 -15.09 2.42
N ASP A 17 -9.58 -14.54 3.60
CA ASP A 17 -8.68 -13.41 3.90
C ASP A 17 -7.30 -13.81 4.45
N SER A 18 -7.07 -15.12 4.68
CA SER A 18 -5.84 -15.60 5.35
C SER A 18 -4.68 -15.96 4.39
N ILE A 19 -4.76 -15.63 3.09
CA ILE A 19 -3.69 -15.98 2.15
C ILE A 19 -2.40 -15.23 2.44
N ASP A 20 -2.48 -13.97 2.82
CA ASP A 20 -1.32 -13.16 3.15
C ASP A 20 -0.64 -13.64 4.43
N GLU A 21 -1.40 -14.10 5.45
CA GLU A 21 -0.88 -14.76 6.63
C GLU A 21 -0.10 -16.04 6.28
N ILE A 22 -0.67 -16.89 5.43
CA ILE A 22 -0.01 -18.11 4.97
C ILE A 22 1.29 -17.77 4.23
N CYS A 23 1.24 -16.81 3.31
CA CYS A 23 2.44 -16.35 2.60
C CYS A 23 3.49 -15.77 3.56
N ALA A 24 3.09 -14.97 4.54
CA ALA A 24 3.99 -14.41 5.55
C ALA A 24 4.64 -15.53 6.40
N CYS A 25 3.87 -16.54 6.82
CA CYS A 25 4.42 -17.70 7.55
C CYS A 25 5.43 -18.48 6.70
N ILE A 26 5.12 -18.74 5.43
CA ILE A 26 6.06 -19.44 4.51
C ILE A 26 7.34 -18.62 4.35
N LEU A 27 7.23 -17.30 4.12
CA LEU A 27 8.39 -16.42 3.99
C LEU A 27 9.22 -16.37 5.26
N LEU A 28 8.59 -16.35 6.44
CA LEU A 28 9.28 -16.40 7.73
C LEU A 28 10.08 -17.69 7.89
N ILE A 29 9.47 -18.84 7.59
CA ILE A 29 10.14 -20.14 7.67
C ILE A 29 11.34 -20.19 6.72
N LEU A 30 11.15 -19.75 5.47
CA LEU A 30 12.22 -19.72 4.48
C LEU A 30 13.35 -18.76 4.90
N PHE A 31 13.02 -17.60 5.44
CA PHE A 31 13.98 -16.62 5.94
C PHE A 31 14.81 -17.18 7.11
N ILE A 32 14.15 -17.79 8.09
CA ILE A 32 14.82 -18.42 9.23
C ILE A 32 15.76 -19.53 8.73
N PHE A 33 15.28 -20.42 7.86
CA PHE A 33 16.08 -21.50 7.30
C PHE A 33 17.30 -20.98 6.54
N ALA A 34 17.12 -19.96 5.71
CA ALA A 34 18.21 -19.35 4.96
C ALA A 34 19.25 -18.68 5.88
N THR A 35 18.82 -18.01 6.93
CA THR A 35 19.68 -17.38 7.93
C THR A 35 20.61 -18.39 8.63
N PHE A 36 20.08 -19.59 8.95
CA PHE A 36 20.91 -20.64 9.52
C PHE A 36 21.88 -21.27 8.53
N LYS A 37 21.52 -21.32 7.24
CA LYS A 37 22.34 -21.97 6.21
C LYS A 37 23.48 -21.08 5.69
N THR A 38 23.19 -19.81 5.48
CA THR A 38 24.14 -18.83 4.91
C THR A 38 23.98 -17.48 5.61
N PRO A 39 24.62 -17.26 6.77
CA PRO A 39 24.40 -16.03 7.53
C PRO A 39 24.94 -14.80 6.79
N ASP A 40 24.05 -13.87 6.48
CA ASP A 40 24.40 -12.52 6.01
C ASP A 40 24.16 -11.52 7.13
N TRP A 41 25.25 -11.14 7.80
CA TRP A 41 25.16 -10.26 8.96
C TRP A 41 24.72 -8.84 8.63
N ALA A 42 24.91 -8.36 7.41
CA ALA A 42 24.46 -7.02 7.03
C ALA A 42 22.92 -6.96 6.99
N ILE A 43 22.29 -7.93 6.36
CA ILE A 43 20.83 -8.06 6.27
C ILE A 43 20.24 -8.38 7.65
N ASN A 44 20.86 -9.32 8.38
CA ASN A 44 20.39 -9.74 9.70
C ASN A 44 20.42 -8.59 10.71
N LYS A 45 21.47 -7.75 10.72
CA LYS A 45 21.51 -6.54 11.57
C LYS A 45 20.39 -5.56 11.23
N SER A 46 20.13 -5.34 9.93
CA SER A 46 19.05 -4.46 9.48
C SER A 46 17.67 -5.00 9.88
N PHE A 47 17.45 -6.30 9.73
CA PHE A 47 16.22 -6.96 10.18
C PHE A 47 16.05 -6.88 11.69
N LEU A 48 17.10 -7.12 12.47
CA LEU A 48 17.09 -6.99 13.93
C LEU A 48 16.81 -5.56 14.36
N ALA A 49 17.39 -4.57 13.69
CA ALA A 49 17.12 -3.16 13.99
C ALA A 49 15.64 -2.80 13.79
N VAL A 50 15.05 -3.22 12.65
CA VAL A 50 13.62 -3.01 12.41
C VAL A 50 12.77 -3.78 13.43
N SER A 51 13.08 -5.04 13.69
CA SER A 51 12.37 -5.84 14.69
C SER A 51 12.44 -5.23 16.09
N SER A 52 13.58 -4.65 16.47
CA SER A 52 13.74 -3.96 17.76
C SER A 52 12.82 -2.76 17.88
N VAL A 53 12.62 -2.00 16.79
CA VAL A 53 11.65 -0.89 16.76
C VAL A 53 10.23 -1.42 16.99
N PHE A 54 9.83 -2.50 16.32
CA PHE A 54 8.50 -3.10 16.50
C PHE A 54 8.31 -3.63 17.92
N ILE A 55 9.33 -4.28 18.50
CA ILE A 55 9.31 -4.75 19.89
C ILE A 55 9.17 -3.57 20.84
N PHE A 56 9.96 -2.52 20.66
CA PHE A 56 9.87 -1.30 21.44
C PHE A 56 8.45 -0.72 21.41
N TYR A 57 7.89 -0.52 20.22
CA TYR A 57 6.53 0.03 20.08
C TYR A 57 5.47 -0.90 20.64
N THR A 58 5.66 -2.22 20.58
CA THR A 58 4.74 -3.18 21.20
C THR A 58 4.75 -3.03 22.71
N ILE A 59 5.94 -3.02 23.34
CA ILE A 59 6.10 -2.81 24.79
C ILE A 59 5.53 -1.45 25.20
N TYR A 60 5.87 -0.40 24.46
CA TYR A 60 5.35 0.94 24.68
C TYR A 60 3.82 0.99 24.61
N SER A 61 3.21 0.34 23.61
CA SER A 61 1.76 0.27 23.45
C SER A 61 1.07 -0.41 24.62
N PHE A 62 1.66 -1.48 25.15
CA PHE A 62 1.19 -2.13 26.37
C PHE A 62 1.34 -1.23 27.59
N TYR A 63 2.46 -0.53 27.70
CA TYR A 63 2.74 0.38 28.83
C TYR A 63 1.74 1.54 28.90
N ILE A 64 1.42 2.17 27.77
CA ILE A 64 0.46 3.29 27.72
C ILE A 64 -1.00 2.83 27.61
N HIS A 65 -1.27 1.51 27.59
CA HIS A 65 -2.61 0.95 27.39
C HIS A 65 -3.32 1.51 26.14
N SER A 66 -2.60 1.56 25.02
CA SER A 66 -3.10 2.16 23.76
C SER A 66 -4.39 1.51 23.26
N ASN A 67 -4.55 0.18 23.46
CA ASN A 67 -5.74 -0.59 23.16
C ASN A 67 -5.71 -1.94 23.92
N SER A 68 -6.67 -2.83 23.64
CA SER A 68 -6.67 -4.21 24.14
C SER A 68 -5.42 -4.98 23.68
N ALA A 69 -4.98 -5.96 24.44
CA ALA A 69 -3.81 -6.78 24.10
C ALA A 69 -3.95 -7.44 22.71
N LYS A 70 -5.15 -7.91 22.37
CA LYS A 70 -5.46 -8.48 21.04
C LYS A 70 -5.30 -7.44 19.93
N GLY A 71 -5.78 -6.22 20.15
CA GLY A 71 -5.66 -5.13 19.20
C GLY A 71 -4.21 -4.76 18.93
N ILE A 72 -3.41 -4.57 19.99
CA ILE A 72 -1.98 -4.24 19.89
C ILE A 72 -1.21 -5.29 19.10
N ILE A 73 -1.39 -6.59 19.43
CA ILE A 73 -0.70 -7.69 18.74
C ILE A 73 -1.15 -7.79 17.29
N SER A 74 -2.46 -7.69 17.02
CA SER A 74 -3.00 -7.73 15.65
C SER A 74 -2.41 -6.62 14.79
N ASP A 75 -2.39 -5.39 15.29
CA ASP A 75 -1.84 -4.23 14.57
C ASP A 75 -0.35 -4.37 14.30
N MET A 76 0.41 -4.81 15.31
CA MET A 76 1.84 -5.10 15.18
C MET A 76 2.10 -6.14 14.07
N ILE A 77 1.35 -7.24 14.04
CA ILE A 77 1.50 -8.27 13.01
C ILE A 77 1.19 -7.71 11.62
N ILE A 78 0.08 -6.99 11.45
CA ILE A 78 -0.32 -6.41 10.17
C ILE A 78 0.77 -5.47 9.66
N GLN A 79 1.29 -4.59 10.52
CA GLN A 79 2.30 -3.62 10.12
C GLN A 79 3.70 -4.24 9.93
N PHE A 80 4.00 -5.37 10.59
CA PHE A 80 5.29 -6.05 10.45
C PHE A 80 5.38 -6.92 9.17
N LYS A 81 4.26 -7.46 8.67
CA LYS A 81 4.22 -8.33 7.47
C LYS A 81 5.00 -7.78 6.27
N PRO A 82 4.84 -6.50 5.85
CA PRO A 82 5.58 -5.96 4.70
C PRO A 82 7.09 -5.96 4.90
N TYR A 83 7.56 -5.66 6.11
CA TYR A 83 9.00 -5.67 6.44
C TYR A 83 9.54 -7.09 6.40
N LEU A 84 8.81 -8.05 6.97
CA LEU A 84 9.17 -9.47 6.90
C LEU A 84 9.28 -9.93 5.44
N ALA A 85 8.29 -9.60 4.61
CA ALA A 85 8.30 -9.94 3.19
C ALA A 85 9.50 -9.32 2.46
N PHE A 86 9.80 -8.05 2.73
CA PHE A 86 10.95 -7.36 2.15
C PHE A 86 12.26 -8.05 2.51
N PHE A 87 12.52 -8.28 3.79
CA PHE A 87 13.77 -8.90 4.25
C PHE A 87 13.90 -10.35 3.79
N ALA A 88 12.80 -11.12 3.81
CA ALA A 88 12.81 -12.50 3.34
C ALA A 88 13.16 -12.59 1.85
N VAL A 89 12.51 -11.78 1.00
CA VAL A 89 12.78 -11.77 -0.44
C VAL A 89 14.18 -11.23 -0.74
N TYR A 90 14.60 -10.19 -0.04
CA TYR A 90 15.94 -9.61 -0.20
C TYR A 90 17.04 -10.61 0.19
N TYR A 91 16.85 -11.35 1.28
CA TYR A 91 17.78 -12.38 1.74
C TYR A 91 17.85 -13.58 0.79
N LEU A 92 16.67 -14.09 0.37
CA LEU A 92 16.58 -15.24 -0.52
C LEU A 92 17.08 -14.93 -1.93
N CYS A 93 17.01 -13.66 -2.33
CA CYS A 93 17.46 -13.13 -3.62
C CYS A 93 17.11 -14.07 -4.80
N PRO A 94 15.81 -14.37 -5.05
CA PRO A 94 15.42 -15.35 -6.04
C PRO A 94 15.84 -14.91 -7.44
N VAL A 95 16.65 -15.71 -8.10
CA VAL A 95 17.13 -15.45 -9.46
C VAL A 95 16.35 -16.31 -10.46
N PHE A 96 15.68 -15.67 -11.42
CA PHE A 96 14.98 -16.36 -12.48
C PHE A 96 15.87 -16.59 -13.69
N SER A 97 15.81 -17.79 -14.27
CA SER A 97 16.44 -18.08 -15.55
C SER A 97 15.77 -17.29 -16.69
N SER A 98 16.45 -17.11 -17.83
CA SER A 98 15.89 -16.40 -18.98
C SER A 98 14.57 -17.00 -19.45
N LYS A 99 14.47 -18.34 -19.48
CA LYS A 99 13.22 -19.03 -19.83
C LYS A 99 12.07 -18.73 -18.86
N GLN A 100 12.37 -18.67 -17.56
CA GLN A 100 11.36 -18.32 -16.54
C GLN A 100 10.94 -16.86 -16.69
N LYS A 101 11.88 -15.93 -16.92
CA LYS A 101 11.55 -14.52 -17.17
C LYS A 101 10.65 -14.34 -18.38
N ASP A 102 10.92 -15.05 -19.48
CA ASP A 102 10.08 -15.00 -20.68
C ASP A 102 8.69 -15.58 -20.46
N LEU A 103 8.59 -16.67 -19.71
CA LEU A 103 7.30 -17.23 -19.32
C LEU A 103 6.51 -16.25 -18.45
N ILE A 104 7.15 -15.65 -17.45
CA ILE A 104 6.52 -14.65 -16.57
C ILE A 104 6.04 -13.45 -17.39
N LYS A 105 6.85 -12.91 -18.30
CA LYS A 105 6.43 -11.81 -19.21
C LYS A 105 5.19 -12.17 -20.01
N LYS A 106 5.12 -13.38 -20.60
CA LYS A 106 3.94 -13.83 -21.34
C LYS A 106 2.69 -13.91 -20.47
N ILE A 107 2.81 -14.49 -19.28
CA ILE A 107 1.69 -14.57 -18.32
C ILE A 107 1.21 -13.17 -17.95
N ILE A 108 2.13 -12.24 -17.66
CA ILE A 108 1.77 -10.85 -17.32
C ILE A 108 1.03 -10.17 -18.46
N LEU A 109 1.46 -10.35 -19.70
CA LEU A 109 0.77 -9.77 -20.87
C LEU A 109 -0.66 -10.30 -21.01
N ILE A 110 -0.87 -11.60 -20.79
CA ILE A 110 -2.21 -12.20 -20.78
C ILE A 110 -3.08 -11.59 -19.69
N ILE A 111 -2.55 -11.52 -18.46
CA ILE A 111 -3.26 -10.90 -17.32
C ILE A 111 -3.59 -9.43 -17.62
N SER A 112 -2.62 -8.68 -18.14
CA SER A 112 -2.80 -7.26 -18.49
C SER A 112 -3.86 -7.06 -19.57
N PHE A 113 -3.96 -7.97 -20.52
CA PHE A 113 -5.02 -7.95 -21.52
C PHE A 113 -6.41 -8.14 -20.90
N PHE A 114 -6.59 -9.13 -20.01
CA PHE A 114 -7.86 -9.29 -19.28
C PHE A 114 -8.18 -8.10 -18.39
N MET A 115 -7.17 -7.54 -17.70
CA MET A 115 -7.35 -6.34 -16.88
C MET A 115 -7.73 -5.13 -17.74
N PHE A 116 -7.19 -5.00 -18.95
CA PHE A 116 -7.60 -3.96 -19.89
C PHE A 116 -9.08 -4.10 -20.29
N LEU A 117 -9.55 -5.32 -20.59
CA LEU A 117 -10.96 -5.57 -20.88
C LEU A 117 -11.87 -5.21 -19.71
N ILE A 118 -11.48 -5.56 -18.48
CA ILE A 118 -12.21 -5.18 -17.26
C ILE A 118 -12.23 -3.64 -17.10
N GLY A 119 -11.09 -2.99 -17.35
CA GLY A 119 -11.00 -1.53 -17.33
C GLY A 119 -11.93 -0.86 -18.34
N CYS A 120 -11.97 -1.36 -19.59
CA CYS A 120 -12.91 -0.89 -20.60
C CYS A 120 -14.37 -1.15 -20.20
N ALA A 121 -14.67 -2.33 -19.67
CA ALA A 121 -16.02 -2.67 -19.20
C ALA A 121 -16.47 -1.73 -18.08
N SER A 122 -15.56 -1.27 -17.22
CA SER A 122 -15.86 -0.34 -16.13
C SER A 122 -16.34 1.04 -16.59
N LEU A 123 -16.03 1.44 -17.82
CA LEU A 123 -16.51 2.70 -18.40
C LEU A 123 -18.01 2.65 -18.72
N VAL A 124 -18.53 1.46 -19.05
CA VAL A 124 -19.94 1.24 -19.37
C VAL A 124 -20.70 0.73 -18.16
N TYR A 125 -20.07 -0.15 -17.37
CA TYR A 125 -20.65 -0.76 -16.19
C TYR A 125 -19.80 -0.47 -14.93
N PRO A 126 -20.18 0.52 -14.12
CA PRO A 126 -19.37 0.97 -12.97
C PRO A 126 -19.09 -0.12 -11.92
N LEU A 127 -19.94 -1.16 -11.85
CA LEU A 127 -19.75 -2.28 -10.92
C LEU A 127 -18.80 -3.37 -11.45
N ALA A 128 -18.23 -3.22 -12.65
CA ALA A 128 -17.37 -4.22 -13.28
C ALA A 128 -16.20 -4.64 -12.36
N PHE A 129 -15.54 -3.68 -11.70
CA PHE A 129 -14.47 -3.99 -10.75
C PHE A 129 -14.95 -4.81 -9.56
N ARG A 130 -16.13 -4.48 -9.01
CA ARG A 130 -16.68 -5.19 -7.86
C ARG A 130 -17.03 -6.64 -8.19
N VAL A 131 -17.58 -6.87 -9.37
CA VAL A 131 -18.00 -8.21 -9.82
C VAL A 131 -16.80 -9.09 -10.20
N THR A 132 -15.72 -8.50 -10.77
CA THR A 132 -14.60 -9.27 -11.32
C THR A 132 -13.44 -9.43 -10.35
N VAL A 133 -13.02 -8.35 -9.68
CA VAL A 133 -11.83 -8.32 -8.80
C VAL A 133 -12.16 -7.93 -7.37
N GLY A 134 -13.42 -7.77 -7.03
CA GLY A 134 -13.91 -7.43 -5.69
C GLY A 134 -13.84 -5.94 -5.37
N HIS A 135 -12.75 -5.25 -5.65
CA HIS A 135 -12.59 -3.83 -5.36
C HIS A 135 -11.65 -3.12 -6.33
N VAL A 136 -11.91 -1.86 -6.57
CA VAL A 136 -11.11 -1.00 -7.46
C VAL A 136 -9.63 -0.89 -7.02
N ALA A 137 -9.36 -0.97 -5.71
CA ALA A 137 -7.99 -0.96 -5.21
C ALA A 137 -7.22 -2.24 -5.58
N TYR A 138 -7.88 -3.39 -5.60
CA TYR A 138 -7.27 -4.65 -6.01
C TYR A 138 -6.91 -4.64 -7.50
N PHE A 139 -7.77 -4.05 -8.34
CA PHE A 139 -7.44 -3.82 -9.74
C PHE A 139 -6.14 -3.01 -9.89
N ALA A 140 -6.03 -1.88 -9.18
CA ALA A 140 -4.82 -1.06 -9.20
C ALA A 140 -3.59 -1.81 -8.67
N ALA A 141 -3.74 -2.61 -7.59
CA ALA A 141 -2.66 -3.41 -7.02
C ALA A 141 -2.17 -4.51 -7.98
N ILE A 142 -3.08 -5.22 -8.66
CA ILE A 142 -2.74 -6.24 -9.66
C ILE A 142 -1.91 -5.62 -10.79
N ILE A 143 -2.35 -4.47 -11.31
CA ILE A 143 -1.64 -3.78 -12.39
C ILE A 143 -0.26 -3.29 -11.91
N THR A 144 -0.18 -2.73 -10.70
CA THR A 144 1.10 -2.30 -10.11
C THR A 144 2.08 -3.46 -10.01
N ALA A 145 1.66 -4.57 -9.40
CA ALA A 145 2.52 -5.75 -9.23
C ALA A 145 2.91 -6.37 -10.58
N SER A 146 1.96 -6.46 -11.51
CA SER A 146 2.20 -7.00 -12.86
C SER A 146 3.20 -6.14 -13.64
N SER A 147 3.04 -4.82 -13.63
CA SER A 147 3.95 -3.91 -14.33
C SER A 147 5.36 -3.96 -13.78
N LEU A 148 5.52 -3.90 -12.44
CA LEU A 148 6.83 -3.98 -11.78
C LEU A 148 7.53 -5.32 -12.06
N LEU A 149 6.79 -6.42 -12.02
CA LEU A 149 7.35 -7.74 -12.29
C LEU A 149 7.71 -7.91 -13.76
N TYR A 150 6.92 -7.35 -14.69
CA TYR A 150 7.28 -7.29 -16.11
C TYR A 150 8.61 -6.55 -16.29
N TYR A 151 8.75 -5.37 -15.66
CA TYR A 151 9.97 -4.57 -15.74
C TYR A 151 11.19 -5.28 -15.13
N TYR A 152 11.00 -5.97 -14.02
CA TYR A 152 12.05 -6.80 -13.41
C TYR A 152 12.51 -7.95 -14.33
N CYS A 153 11.59 -8.58 -15.07
CA CYS A 153 11.90 -9.64 -16.00
C CYS A 153 12.45 -9.14 -17.34
N SER A 154 12.40 -7.83 -17.59
CA SER A 154 12.88 -7.23 -18.83
C SER A 154 14.39 -6.99 -18.83
N GLU A 155 15.00 -6.90 -20.01
CA GLU A 155 16.41 -6.58 -20.18
C GLU A 155 16.67 -5.07 -20.31
N GLY A 156 15.64 -4.25 -20.15
CA GLY A 156 15.73 -2.79 -20.21
C GLY A 156 15.74 -2.20 -21.63
N ALA A 157 15.39 -3.00 -22.65
CA ALA A 157 15.20 -2.51 -24.02
C ALA A 157 14.13 -1.40 -24.07
N LYS A 158 14.20 -0.53 -25.08
CA LYS A 158 13.22 0.56 -25.24
C LYS A 158 11.79 0.02 -25.35
N ILE A 159 11.61 -1.11 -26.02
CA ILE A 159 10.30 -1.76 -26.17
C ILE A 159 9.77 -2.26 -24.83
N ASP A 160 10.61 -2.83 -23.98
CA ASP A 160 10.21 -3.29 -22.66
C ASP A 160 9.74 -2.12 -21.76
N LYS A 161 10.43 -0.99 -21.83
CA LYS A 161 10.02 0.23 -21.11
C LYS A 161 8.67 0.73 -21.58
N MET A 162 8.42 0.70 -22.89
CA MET A 162 7.14 1.10 -23.46
C MET A 162 6.03 0.14 -23.03
N ILE A 163 6.25 -1.17 -23.07
CA ILE A 163 5.28 -2.17 -22.62
C ILE A 163 5.00 -2.00 -21.11
N PHE A 164 6.02 -1.77 -20.29
CA PHE A 164 5.84 -1.46 -18.85
C PHE A 164 4.90 -0.28 -18.65
N ILE A 165 5.12 0.83 -19.37
CA ILE A 165 4.29 2.02 -19.28
C ILE A 165 2.85 1.73 -19.75
N LEU A 166 2.68 0.96 -20.83
CA LEU A 166 1.36 0.57 -21.33
C LEU A 166 0.60 -0.30 -20.33
N ILE A 167 1.26 -1.30 -19.73
CA ILE A 167 0.66 -2.11 -18.65
C ILE A 167 0.24 -1.19 -17.50
N LEU A 168 1.15 -0.31 -17.07
CA LEU A 168 0.87 0.60 -15.96
C LEU A 168 -0.29 1.55 -16.28
N ALA A 169 -0.41 2.02 -17.53
CA ALA A 169 -1.49 2.91 -17.96
C ALA A 169 -2.88 2.27 -17.83
N ILE A 170 -3.00 0.94 -17.92
CA ILE A 170 -4.26 0.23 -17.66
C ILE A 170 -4.79 0.55 -16.26
N GLY A 171 -3.92 0.71 -15.28
CA GLY A 171 -4.33 1.02 -13.91
C GLY A 171 -5.00 2.40 -13.75
N LEU A 172 -4.88 3.31 -14.74
CA LEU A 172 -5.57 4.60 -14.73
C LEU A 172 -7.09 4.46 -14.73
N PHE A 173 -7.63 3.34 -15.27
CA PHE A 173 -9.06 3.02 -15.17
C PHE A 173 -9.55 2.93 -13.71
N SER A 174 -8.65 2.65 -12.75
CA SER A 174 -9.02 2.61 -11.32
C SER A 174 -9.46 3.97 -10.76
N ALA A 175 -9.16 5.07 -11.43
CA ALA A 175 -9.42 6.45 -10.98
C ALA A 175 -8.94 6.75 -9.54
N ARG A 176 -7.95 5.97 -9.03
CA ARG A 176 -7.39 6.13 -7.68
C ARG A 176 -6.28 7.17 -7.67
N SER A 177 -6.37 8.16 -6.77
CA SER A 177 -5.37 9.24 -6.67
C SER A 177 -3.97 8.70 -6.33
N LYS A 178 -3.89 7.72 -5.43
CA LYS A 178 -2.62 7.06 -5.08
C LYS A 178 -1.99 6.39 -6.31
N PHE A 179 -2.82 5.82 -7.21
CA PHE A 179 -2.34 5.19 -8.43
C PHE A 179 -1.82 6.23 -9.45
N TYR A 180 -2.49 7.37 -9.59
CA TYR A 180 -1.99 8.45 -10.45
C TYR A 180 -0.61 8.95 -10.02
N GLY A 181 -0.41 9.13 -8.70
CA GLY A 181 0.89 9.48 -8.16
C GLY A 181 1.96 8.43 -8.49
N PHE A 182 1.65 7.16 -8.26
CA PHE A 182 2.54 6.05 -8.58
C PHE A 182 2.86 5.98 -10.09
N PHE A 183 1.86 6.18 -10.95
CA PHE A 183 2.03 6.20 -12.40
C PHE A 183 3.00 7.29 -12.84
N ILE A 184 2.81 8.54 -12.35
CA ILE A 184 3.67 9.67 -12.69
C ILE A 184 5.11 9.43 -12.23
N ILE A 185 5.31 8.99 -10.98
CA ILE A 185 6.65 8.69 -10.44
C ILE A 185 7.32 7.59 -11.26
N SER A 186 6.61 6.50 -11.56
CA SER A 186 7.14 5.38 -12.31
C SER A 186 7.52 5.77 -13.74
N LEU A 187 6.65 6.55 -14.41
CA LEU A 187 6.89 7.06 -15.75
C LEU A 187 8.15 7.93 -15.79
N VAL A 188 8.26 8.88 -14.86
CA VAL A 188 9.43 9.74 -14.74
C VAL A 188 10.69 8.92 -14.45
N THR A 189 10.61 7.96 -13.54
CA THR A 189 11.74 7.10 -13.18
C THR A 189 12.25 6.29 -14.38
N VAL A 190 11.34 5.67 -15.12
CA VAL A 190 11.71 4.81 -16.26
C VAL A 190 12.23 5.61 -17.46
N ILE A 191 11.65 6.79 -17.72
CA ILE A 191 12.07 7.63 -18.85
C ILE A 191 13.39 8.32 -18.57
N PHE A 192 13.54 8.94 -17.38
CA PHE A 192 14.68 9.83 -17.11
C PHE A 192 15.80 9.15 -16.30
N PHE A 193 15.47 8.13 -15.50
CA PHE A 193 16.40 7.52 -14.56
C PHE A 193 16.62 6.03 -14.82
N GLY A 194 16.56 5.57 -16.05
CA GLY A 194 16.66 4.16 -16.44
C GLY A 194 17.79 3.33 -15.77
N ASN A 195 18.69 3.98 -14.98
CA ASN A 195 19.63 3.38 -14.06
C ASN A 195 19.70 4.25 -12.79
N ILE A 196 18.99 3.84 -11.74
CA ILE A 196 18.93 4.54 -10.43
C ILE A 196 20.31 4.70 -9.79
N SER A 197 21.25 3.77 -10.05
CA SER A 197 22.64 3.84 -9.58
C SER A 197 23.44 5.03 -10.14
N ARG A 198 22.93 5.72 -11.14
CA ARG A 198 23.58 6.90 -11.76
C ARG A 198 22.85 8.21 -11.46
N LEU A 199 21.94 8.22 -10.49
CA LEU A 199 21.27 9.45 -10.05
C LEU A 199 22.29 10.45 -9.51
N LYS A 200 22.60 11.46 -10.32
CA LYS A 200 23.33 12.65 -9.87
C LYS A 200 22.31 13.72 -9.49
N LEU A 201 22.39 14.23 -8.26
CA LEU A 201 21.63 15.39 -7.82
C LEU A 201 22.14 16.64 -8.55
N ASN A 202 21.68 16.85 -9.78
CA ASN A 202 21.92 18.05 -10.54
C ASN A 202 20.60 18.85 -10.70
N PHE A 203 20.71 20.09 -11.16
CA PHE A 203 19.55 20.98 -11.34
C PHE A 203 18.44 20.32 -12.18
N LYS A 204 18.78 19.57 -13.24
CA LYS A 204 17.83 18.87 -14.10
C LYS A 204 17.06 17.80 -13.35
N THR A 205 17.73 17.01 -12.50
CA THR A 205 17.10 15.96 -11.66
C THR A 205 16.13 16.57 -10.67
N ILE A 206 16.52 17.69 -10.01
CA ILE A 206 15.69 18.41 -9.06
C ILE A 206 14.47 19.02 -9.78
N ALA A 207 14.66 19.65 -10.94
CA ALA A 207 13.57 20.22 -11.72
C ALA A 207 12.53 19.16 -12.15
N ILE A 208 12.98 17.98 -12.60
CA ILE A 208 12.10 16.86 -12.95
C ILE A 208 11.32 16.36 -11.71
N ALA A 209 11.98 16.22 -10.57
CA ALA A 209 11.33 15.81 -9.33
C ALA A 209 10.25 16.83 -8.89
N VAL A 210 10.55 18.12 -8.95
CA VAL A 210 9.60 19.22 -8.61
C VAL A 210 8.42 19.23 -9.58
N LEU A 211 8.67 19.10 -10.89
CA LEU A 211 7.59 19.04 -11.90
C LEU A 211 6.70 17.81 -11.71
N SER A 212 7.30 16.65 -11.36
CA SER A 212 6.54 15.44 -11.08
C SER A 212 5.65 15.62 -9.84
N LEU A 213 6.19 16.22 -8.78
CA LEU A 213 5.43 16.54 -7.57
C LEU A 213 4.29 17.53 -7.88
N ALA A 214 4.56 18.57 -8.64
CA ALA A 214 3.54 19.53 -9.06
C ALA A 214 2.42 18.84 -9.88
N ALA A 215 2.78 17.96 -10.82
CA ALA A 215 1.81 17.19 -11.59
C ALA A 215 0.94 16.28 -10.69
N MET A 216 1.52 15.65 -9.66
CA MET A 216 0.76 14.88 -8.68
C MET A 216 -0.23 15.73 -7.88
N VAL A 217 0.22 16.90 -7.42
CA VAL A 217 -0.64 17.86 -6.70
C VAL A 217 -1.79 18.32 -7.58
N LEU A 218 -1.51 18.67 -8.83
CA LEU A 218 -2.54 19.10 -9.80
C LEU A 218 -3.55 17.99 -10.10
N ALA A 219 -3.08 16.75 -10.32
CA ALA A 219 -3.95 15.60 -10.55
C ALA A 219 -4.85 15.28 -9.35
N SER A 220 -4.37 15.56 -8.13
CA SER A 220 -5.09 15.33 -6.88
C SER A 220 -5.83 16.59 -6.38
N TRP A 221 -5.71 17.74 -7.06
CA TRP A 221 -6.15 19.05 -6.57
C TRP A 221 -7.61 19.07 -6.12
N LYS A 222 -8.53 18.55 -6.93
CA LYS A 222 -9.95 18.48 -6.58
C LYS A 222 -10.19 17.75 -5.27
N LYS A 223 -9.47 16.65 -5.03
CA LYS A 223 -9.57 15.89 -3.78
C LYS A 223 -8.92 16.61 -2.61
N MET A 224 -7.77 17.24 -2.83
CA MET A 224 -7.12 18.05 -1.79
C MET A 224 -8.02 19.22 -1.33
N VAL A 225 -8.60 19.96 -2.28
CA VAL A 225 -9.55 21.04 -1.95
C VAL A 225 -10.78 20.48 -1.22
N MET A 226 -11.24 19.30 -1.55
CA MET A 226 -12.37 18.66 -0.89
C MET A 226 -12.04 18.19 0.55
N TYR A 227 -10.80 17.69 0.80
CA TYR A 227 -10.34 17.27 2.13
C TYR A 227 -9.95 18.42 3.05
N PHE A 228 -9.34 19.47 2.48
CA PHE A 228 -8.77 20.59 3.24
C PHE A 228 -9.44 21.92 2.92
N GLY A 229 -10.54 21.91 2.14
CA GLY A 229 -11.21 23.12 1.67
C GLY A 229 -11.77 23.96 2.79
N VAL A 230 -11.05 25.02 3.10
CA VAL A 230 -11.44 26.04 4.06
C VAL A 230 -12.64 26.80 3.47
N GLY A 231 -13.79 26.76 4.16
CA GLY A 231 -14.91 27.65 3.87
C GLY A 231 -16.19 27.03 3.30
N LYS A 232 -16.29 25.70 3.16
CA LYS A 232 -17.58 25.04 2.89
C LYS A 232 -18.24 24.66 4.20
N SER A 233 -19.55 24.93 4.34
CA SER A 233 -20.32 24.41 5.44
C SER A 233 -20.17 22.89 5.48
N LEU A 234 -19.90 22.33 6.65
CA LEU A 234 -19.73 20.89 6.89
C LEU A 234 -20.88 20.05 6.31
N ASP A 235 -22.09 20.63 6.21
CA ASP A 235 -23.30 20.02 5.67
C ASP A 235 -23.25 19.71 4.16
N SER A 236 -22.33 20.31 3.43
CA SER A 236 -22.17 20.11 1.98
C SER A 236 -21.06 19.13 1.58
N VAL A 237 -20.33 18.56 2.55
CA VAL A 237 -19.23 17.61 2.32
C VAL A 237 -19.75 16.19 2.42
N PRO A 238 -19.47 15.30 1.43
CA PRO A 238 -19.82 13.89 1.56
C PRO A 238 -19.22 13.27 2.84
N GLU A 239 -20.00 12.43 3.53
CA GLU A 239 -19.66 11.84 4.82
C GLU A 239 -18.28 11.13 4.83
N GLU A 240 -17.95 10.43 3.74
CA GLU A 240 -16.64 9.78 3.56
C GLU A 240 -15.48 10.79 3.64
N PHE A 241 -15.62 11.96 3.05
CA PHE A 241 -14.58 12.98 3.06
C PHE A 241 -14.48 13.65 4.42
N MET A 242 -15.61 13.84 5.12
CA MET A 242 -15.63 14.36 6.47
C MET A 242 -14.88 13.43 7.43
N ALA A 243 -15.16 12.13 7.39
CA ALA A 243 -14.49 11.15 8.23
C ALA A 243 -12.95 11.17 8.04
N ARG A 244 -12.50 11.17 6.78
CA ARG A 244 -11.05 11.22 6.48
C ARG A 244 -10.41 12.54 6.91
N ALA A 245 -11.08 13.68 6.68
CA ALA A 245 -10.57 14.97 7.12
C ALA A 245 -10.42 15.03 8.65
N MET A 246 -11.42 14.52 9.37
CA MET A 246 -11.37 14.43 10.83
C MET A 246 -10.21 13.54 11.31
N LEU A 247 -9.98 12.38 10.68
CA LEU A 247 -8.84 11.53 11.01
C LEU A 247 -7.50 12.27 10.81
N TYR A 248 -7.34 13.03 9.71
CA TYR A 248 -6.12 13.82 9.48
C TYR A 248 -5.93 14.92 10.52
N VAL A 249 -6.96 15.73 10.78
CA VAL A 249 -6.88 16.83 11.74
C VAL A 249 -6.57 16.29 13.14
N THR A 250 -7.32 15.28 13.59
CA THR A 250 -7.13 14.66 14.90
C THR A 250 -5.75 14.01 15.03
N SER A 251 -5.15 13.51 13.95
CA SER A 251 -3.80 12.95 14.00
C SER A 251 -2.73 13.95 14.44
N PHE A 252 -2.88 15.23 14.11
CA PHE A 252 -1.97 16.29 14.58
C PHE A 252 -2.13 16.59 16.07
N GLU A 253 -3.35 16.53 16.58
CA GLU A 253 -3.61 16.69 18.02
C GLU A 253 -3.02 15.52 18.80
N ILE A 254 -3.27 14.29 18.35
CA ILE A 254 -2.68 13.08 18.94
C ILE A 254 -1.16 13.14 18.88
N PHE A 255 -0.57 13.59 17.77
CA PHE A 255 0.88 13.73 17.65
C PHE A 255 1.44 14.69 18.71
N LYS A 256 0.78 15.81 18.98
CA LYS A 256 1.21 16.75 20.03
C LYS A 256 1.14 16.15 21.43
N ASP A 257 0.03 15.47 21.72
CA ASP A 257 -0.24 14.91 23.05
C ASP A 257 0.67 13.72 23.40
N PHE A 258 1.08 12.95 22.39
CA PHE A 258 1.88 11.74 22.54
C PHE A 258 3.31 11.89 22.01
N PHE A 259 3.78 13.12 21.79
CA PHE A 259 5.15 13.36 21.35
C PHE A 259 6.16 12.85 22.42
N PRO A 260 7.30 12.22 22.04
CA PRO A 260 7.76 11.98 20.67
C PRO A 260 7.37 10.62 20.08
N PHE A 261 6.78 9.71 20.86
CA PHE A 261 6.62 8.31 20.47
C PHE A 261 5.28 7.99 19.79
N GLY A 262 4.33 8.94 19.79
CA GLY A 262 2.98 8.70 19.27
C GLY A 262 2.10 7.86 20.20
N SER A 263 0.90 7.52 19.76
CA SER A 263 -0.14 6.88 20.58
C SER A 263 -0.10 5.34 20.61
N GLY A 264 0.91 4.72 20.01
CA GLY A 264 1.10 3.26 20.04
C GLY A 264 0.26 2.49 19.01
N PHE A 265 0.45 1.16 18.97
CA PHE A 265 -0.28 0.28 18.08
C PHE A 265 -1.78 0.22 18.41
N ALA A 266 -2.59 -0.03 17.39
CA ALA A 266 -4.04 -0.13 17.44
C ALA A 266 -4.75 1.08 18.08
N SER A 267 -4.07 2.23 18.15
CA SER A 267 -4.59 3.41 18.82
C SER A 267 -5.44 4.28 17.91
N PHE A 268 -5.01 4.53 16.66
CA PHE A 268 -5.66 5.48 15.77
C PHE A 268 -5.45 5.13 14.30
N ALA A 269 -6.51 5.27 13.49
CA ALA A 269 -6.55 5.17 12.03
C ALA A 269 -5.95 3.86 11.43
N SER A 270 -5.80 2.79 12.22
CA SER A 270 -5.41 1.47 11.76
C SER A 270 -6.62 0.52 11.69
N HIS A 271 -6.53 -0.54 10.89
CA HIS A 271 -7.57 -1.57 10.85
C HIS A 271 -7.89 -2.10 12.25
N SER A 272 -6.87 -2.42 13.02
CA SER A 272 -7.03 -2.95 14.38
C SER A 272 -7.64 -1.94 15.35
N SER A 273 -7.43 -0.63 15.15
CA SER A 273 -8.08 0.41 15.97
C SER A 273 -9.58 0.55 15.70
N GLY A 274 -10.03 0.14 14.51
CA GLY A 274 -11.45 0.03 14.18
C GLY A 274 -12.08 -1.24 14.75
N VAL A 275 -11.47 -2.42 14.50
CA VAL A 275 -11.96 -3.73 14.96
C VAL A 275 -12.01 -3.82 16.48
N TYR A 276 -10.96 -3.39 17.16
CA TYR A 276 -10.86 -3.33 18.64
C TYR A 276 -11.12 -1.93 19.17
N TYR A 277 -12.04 -1.25 18.62
CA TYR A 277 -12.40 0.16 18.74
C TYR A 277 -11.64 0.95 19.81
N SER A 278 -10.76 1.82 19.37
CA SER A 278 -9.85 2.54 20.24
C SER A 278 -10.55 3.60 21.10
N PRO A 279 -10.17 3.76 22.39
CA PRO A 279 -10.70 4.80 23.25
C PRO A 279 -10.31 6.22 22.79
N LEU A 280 -9.30 6.37 21.92
CA LEU A 280 -8.90 7.68 21.41
C LEU A 280 -10.00 8.36 20.57
N TYR A 281 -10.83 7.60 19.88
CA TYR A 281 -11.94 8.17 19.10
C TYR A 281 -12.92 8.93 20.00
N ALA A 282 -13.23 8.40 21.19
CA ALA A 282 -14.04 9.07 22.18
C ALA A 282 -13.29 10.24 22.84
N LYS A 283 -12.00 10.05 23.20
CA LYS A 283 -11.16 11.08 23.82
C LYS A 283 -11.09 12.36 22.98
N TYR A 284 -11.01 12.23 21.65
CA TYR A 284 -10.92 13.37 20.72
C TYR A 284 -12.28 13.75 20.09
N GLY A 285 -13.40 13.21 20.59
CA GLY A 285 -14.77 13.60 20.21
C GLY A 285 -15.18 13.26 18.78
N ILE A 286 -14.48 12.30 18.11
CA ILE A 286 -14.78 11.91 16.74
C ILE A 286 -15.56 10.58 16.66
N GLU A 287 -15.95 10.00 17.76
CA GLU A 287 -16.69 8.73 17.83
C GLU A 287 -18.08 8.78 17.18
N ASN A 288 -18.67 9.98 17.06
CA ASN A 288 -19.98 10.18 16.46
C ASN A 288 -19.91 10.47 14.95
N VAL A 289 -18.71 10.57 14.37
CA VAL A 289 -18.55 10.78 12.94
C VAL A 289 -18.90 9.50 12.19
N LYS A 290 -19.79 9.59 11.22
CA LYS A 290 -20.22 8.43 10.42
C LYS A 290 -18.99 7.81 9.70
N GLY A 291 -18.82 6.49 9.85
CA GLY A 291 -17.67 5.76 9.35
C GLY A 291 -16.46 5.71 10.29
N ILE A 292 -16.50 6.41 11.44
CA ILE A 292 -15.49 6.33 12.52
C ILE A 292 -16.12 5.76 13.80
N SER A 293 -17.45 5.69 13.88
CA SER A 293 -18.15 5.23 15.09
C SER A 293 -17.93 3.74 15.35
N LYS A 294 -18.12 3.33 16.61
CA LYS A 294 -17.99 1.92 17.04
C LYS A 294 -18.88 0.95 16.24
N ASN A 295 -20.05 1.40 15.83
CA ASN A 295 -21.01 0.60 15.07
C ASN A 295 -20.81 0.67 13.56
N ASN A 296 -20.04 1.66 13.09
CA ASN A 296 -19.70 1.85 11.68
C ASN A 296 -18.30 2.47 11.59
N TYR A 297 -17.29 1.63 11.43
CA TYR A 297 -15.88 2.02 11.30
C TYR A 297 -15.31 1.76 9.90
N SER A 298 -16.17 1.75 8.89
CA SER A 298 -15.81 1.42 7.51
C SER A 298 -14.69 2.32 6.96
N TYR A 299 -14.63 3.60 7.36
CA TYR A 299 -13.60 4.51 6.91
C TYR A 299 -12.31 4.44 7.72
N ILE A 300 -12.31 3.84 8.90
CA ILE A 300 -11.09 3.52 9.65
C ILE A 300 -10.34 2.40 8.95
N ALA A 301 -11.05 1.35 8.53
CA ALA A 301 -10.45 0.22 7.82
C ALA A 301 -9.93 0.57 6.42
N ASP A 302 -10.57 1.53 5.73
CA ASP A 302 -10.19 1.98 4.38
C ASP A 302 -8.96 2.91 4.36
N THR A 303 -8.48 3.36 5.49
CA THR A 303 -7.30 4.24 5.59
C THR A 303 -5.97 3.49 5.61
N VAL A 304 -6.00 2.17 5.63
CA VAL A 304 -4.81 1.29 5.57
C VAL A 304 -4.41 1.00 4.13
#